data_473ce159eedc0b6dc1e1ac46080fe2be
#
_entry.id   473ce159eedc0b6dc1e1ac46080fe2be
#
_cell.length_a   1.000
_cell.length_b   1.000
_cell.length_c   1.000
_cell.angle_alpha   90.00
_cell.angle_beta   90.00
_cell.angle_gamma   90.00
#
_symmetry.space_group_name_H-M   'P 1'
#
loop_
_entity.id
_entity.type
_entity.pdbx_description
1 polymer ?
#
loop_
_entity_poly.entity_id
_entity_poly.type
_entity_poly.pdbx_seq_one_letter_code
_entity_poly.pdbx_strand_id
1 'polypeptide(L)'
;MEAAFITNISFPKSLDEVLYFINARGHFDVEEVLEESYVEWTAPKDAHIGEQVFFMHSKTSIDTIRSLKKQRKEMEAHINPNANKTLIEALDKAEKLYQSIGGCVFARGKVCGEIIVDNVARNDGLHWRSVYYAPIGDISVIEPPINISEFRDFIKISRTGAITKLDERQEKMLLSLRGL
;
A
#
# COMPACT_ATOMS: atom_id res chain seq x y z
N MET A 1 15.80 -18.56 6.92
CA MET A 1 16.08 -17.15 7.25
C MET A 1 15.14 -16.26 6.44
N GLU A 2 14.56 -15.28 7.08
CA GLU A 2 13.71 -14.31 6.37
C GLU A 2 14.61 -13.32 5.64
N ALA A 3 14.37 -13.13 4.35
CA ALA A 3 15.23 -12.31 3.49
C ALA A 3 14.50 -11.09 2.92
N ALA A 4 13.17 -11.07 3.00
CA ALA A 4 12.34 -10.04 2.39
C ALA A 4 10.96 -9.99 3.05
N PHE A 5 10.18 -8.98 2.68
CA PHE A 5 8.77 -8.94 3.06
C PHE A 5 7.94 -8.23 2.00
N ILE A 6 6.65 -8.59 1.94
CA ILE A 6 5.64 -7.88 1.16
C ILE A 6 4.88 -6.96 2.11
N THR A 7 4.75 -5.70 1.74
CA THR A 7 3.85 -4.77 2.42
C THR A 7 2.60 -4.58 1.57
N ASN A 8 1.45 -4.88 2.16
CA ASN A 8 0.16 -4.83 1.48
C ASN A 8 -0.54 -3.51 1.79
N ILE A 9 -0.77 -2.72 0.77
CA ILE A 9 -1.35 -1.38 0.88
C ILE A 9 -2.85 -1.48 0.63
N SER A 10 -3.64 -1.08 1.64
CA SER A 10 -5.10 -1.03 1.55
C SER A 10 -5.57 0.39 1.24
N PHE A 11 -6.70 0.50 0.54
CA PHE A 11 -7.34 1.80 0.30
C PHE A 11 -8.00 2.31 1.59
N PRO A 12 -8.08 3.65 1.80
CA PRO A 12 -8.80 4.23 2.93
C PRO A 12 -10.23 3.73 3.04
N LYS A 13 -10.71 3.49 4.26
CA LYS A 13 -11.99 2.79 4.50
C LYS A 13 -13.18 3.70 4.71
N SER A 14 -12.98 5.02 4.76
CA SER A 14 -14.05 6.00 4.93
C SER A 14 -13.86 7.19 4.00
N LEU A 15 -14.95 7.89 3.71
CA LEU A 15 -14.90 9.14 2.93
C LEU A 15 -14.07 10.22 3.63
N ASP A 16 -14.11 10.27 4.96
CA ASP A 16 -13.30 11.23 5.74
C ASP A 16 -11.80 10.94 5.59
N GLU A 17 -11.40 9.68 5.60
CA GLU A 17 -10.02 9.29 5.36
C GLU A 17 -9.56 9.63 3.93
N VAL A 18 -10.41 9.42 2.93
CA VAL A 18 -10.12 9.80 1.55
C VAL A 18 -9.87 11.31 1.45
N LEU A 19 -10.73 12.12 2.05
CA LEU A 19 -10.57 13.57 2.09
C LEU A 19 -9.28 13.98 2.82
N TYR A 20 -8.97 13.32 3.92
CA TYR A 20 -7.74 13.57 4.67
C TYR A 20 -6.50 13.34 3.78
N PHE A 21 -6.40 12.20 3.12
CA PHE A 21 -5.26 11.90 2.25
C PHE A 21 -5.08 12.95 1.14
N ILE A 22 -6.15 13.31 0.48
CA ILE A 22 -6.10 14.28 -0.62
C ILE A 22 -5.79 15.69 -0.13
N ASN A 23 -6.45 16.16 0.94
CA ASN A 23 -6.29 17.52 1.43
C ASN A 23 -4.99 17.73 2.21
N ALA A 24 -4.55 16.74 2.99
CA ALA A 24 -3.35 16.84 3.80
C ALA A 24 -2.07 16.40 3.08
N ARG A 25 -2.15 15.41 2.20
CA ARG A 25 -1.00 14.78 1.55
C ARG A 25 -0.99 14.89 0.03
N GLY A 26 -2.13 15.17 -0.59
CA GLY A 26 -2.27 15.32 -2.04
C GLY A 26 -2.28 14.01 -2.83
N HIS A 27 -2.06 12.87 -2.18
CA HIS A 27 -1.97 11.56 -2.83
C HIS A 27 -2.34 10.43 -1.86
N PHE A 28 -2.62 9.25 -2.41
CA PHE A 28 -2.77 8.02 -1.64
C PHE A 28 -1.42 7.33 -1.41
N ASP A 29 -1.35 6.43 -0.44
CA ASP A 29 -0.13 5.69 -0.11
C ASP A 29 0.46 4.93 -1.30
N VAL A 30 -0.38 4.34 -2.15
CA VAL A 30 0.06 3.65 -3.37
C VAL A 30 0.77 4.60 -4.33
N GLU A 31 0.24 5.80 -4.49
CA GLU A 31 0.83 6.82 -5.37
C GLU A 31 2.18 7.30 -4.84
N GLU A 32 2.32 7.42 -3.52
CA GLU A 32 3.60 7.79 -2.90
C GLU A 32 4.71 6.84 -3.30
N VAL A 33 4.45 5.53 -3.24
CA VAL A 33 5.41 4.51 -3.64
C VAL A 33 5.75 4.59 -5.13
N LEU A 34 4.78 4.91 -5.98
CA LEU A 34 5.00 5.05 -7.42
C LEU A 34 5.81 6.30 -7.80
N GLU A 35 5.70 7.35 -7.02
CA GLU A 35 6.28 8.67 -7.33
C GLU A 35 7.62 8.92 -6.64
N GLU A 36 7.84 8.30 -5.47
CA GLU A 36 9.02 8.54 -4.64
C GLU A 36 10.05 7.42 -4.78
N SER A 37 11.33 7.79 -4.66
CA SER A 37 12.43 6.83 -4.62
C SER A 37 12.80 6.38 -3.19
N TYR A 38 12.22 7.03 -2.19
CA TYR A 38 12.44 6.81 -0.78
C TYR A 38 11.16 7.05 0.00
N VAL A 39 10.82 6.14 0.90
CA VAL A 39 9.68 6.28 1.82
C VAL A 39 10.05 5.75 3.20
N GLU A 40 9.37 6.23 4.24
CA GLU A 40 9.35 5.58 5.55
C GLU A 40 8.06 4.78 5.63
N TRP A 41 8.19 3.47 5.81
CA TRP A 41 7.05 2.56 5.67
C TRP A 41 7.00 1.54 6.79
N THR A 42 5.78 1.08 7.10
CA THR A 42 5.56 -0.03 8.03
C THR A 42 6.43 -1.23 7.70
N ALA A 43 7.15 -1.73 8.68
CA ALA A 43 8.09 -2.83 8.54
C ALA A 43 8.03 -3.79 9.72
N PRO A 44 8.51 -5.04 9.57
CA PRO A 44 8.73 -5.92 10.70
C PRO A 44 9.72 -5.30 11.70
N LYS A 45 9.48 -5.50 12.99
CA LYS A 45 10.39 -4.99 14.05
C LYS A 45 11.83 -5.50 13.94
N ASP A 46 12.00 -6.64 13.28
CA ASP A 46 13.29 -7.32 13.10
C ASP A 46 13.84 -7.19 11.67
N ALA A 47 13.30 -6.28 10.87
CA ALA A 47 13.84 -6.00 9.54
C ALA A 47 15.25 -5.44 9.61
N HIS A 48 16.11 -5.86 8.68
CA HIS A 48 17.52 -5.48 8.61
C HIS A 48 17.82 -4.66 7.35
N ILE A 49 18.82 -3.79 7.44
CA ILE A 49 19.33 -3.05 6.29
C ILE A 49 19.73 -4.03 5.19
N GLY A 50 19.29 -3.76 3.97
CA GLY A 50 19.53 -4.58 2.79
C GLY A 50 18.41 -5.56 2.45
N GLU A 51 17.44 -5.79 3.35
CA GLU A 51 16.31 -6.64 3.04
C GLU A 51 15.46 -6.06 1.92
N GLN A 52 15.00 -6.92 1.01
CA GLN A 52 14.06 -6.56 -0.06
C GLN A 52 12.67 -6.27 0.49
N VAL A 53 12.03 -5.25 -0.06
CA VAL A 53 10.65 -4.90 0.25
C VAL A 53 9.85 -4.92 -1.05
N PHE A 54 8.73 -5.62 -1.04
CA PHE A 54 7.78 -5.65 -2.16
C PHE A 54 6.51 -4.93 -1.77
N PHE A 55 6.07 -3.99 -2.59
CA PHE A 55 4.84 -3.24 -2.37
C PHE A 55 3.71 -3.86 -3.18
N MET A 56 2.62 -4.19 -2.50
CA MET A 56 1.44 -4.80 -3.11
C MET A 56 0.21 -3.93 -2.86
N HIS A 57 -0.58 -3.70 -3.91
CA HIS A 57 -1.90 -3.12 -3.74
C HIS A 57 -2.91 -4.21 -3.38
N SER A 58 -3.62 -4.03 -2.27
CA SER A 58 -4.55 -5.03 -1.76
C SER A 58 -5.62 -5.40 -2.80
N LYS A 59 -5.85 -6.69 -2.97
CA LYS A 59 -6.89 -7.22 -3.86
C LYS A 59 -8.29 -6.74 -3.48
N THR A 60 -8.55 -6.56 -2.18
CA THR A 60 -9.88 -6.15 -1.68
C THR A 60 -10.14 -4.65 -1.79
N SER A 61 -9.14 -3.86 -2.17
CA SER A 61 -9.29 -2.40 -2.29
C SER A 61 -10.35 -1.99 -3.29
N ILE A 62 -10.61 -2.78 -4.35
CA ILE A 62 -11.66 -2.46 -5.32
C ILE A 62 -13.04 -2.47 -4.68
N ASP A 63 -13.31 -3.40 -3.79
CA ASP A 63 -14.59 -3.47 -3.09
C ASP A 63 -14.78 -2.26 -2.19
N THR A 64 -13.71 -1.83 -1.51
CA THR A 64 -13.71 -0.61 -0.69
C THR A 64 -13.97 0.63 -1.55
N ILE A 65 -13.28 0.78 -2.68
CA ILE A 65 -13.46 1.91 -3.59
C ILE A 65 -14.90 1.98 -4.10
N ARG A 66 -15.45 0.86 -4.55
CA ARG A 66 -16.84 0.79 -5.05
C ARG A 66 -17.86 1.11 -3.95
N SER A 67 -17.64 0.59 -2.74
CA SER A 67 -18.48 0.89 -1.58
C SER A 67 -18.45 2.38 -1.24
N LEU A 68 -17.29 3.01 -1.27
CA LEU A 68 -17.15 4.44 -1.01
C LEU A 68 -17.79 5.30 -2.11
N LYS A 69 -17.71 4.90 -3.36
CA LYS A 69 -18.40 5.56 -4.46
C LYS A 69 -19.92 5.55 -4.26
N LYS A 70 -20.46 4.40 -3.86
CA LYS A 70 -21.88 4.25 -3.56
C LYS A 70 -22.30 5.12 -2.37
N GLN A 71 -21.52 5.07 -1.28
CA GLN A 71 -21.78 5.86 -0.07
C GLN A 71 -21.75 7.35 -0.36
N ARG A 72 -20.78 7.84 -1.13
CA ARG A 72 -20.71 9.24 -1.55
C ARG A 72 -21.99 9.66 -2.30
N LYS A 73 -22.43 8.84 -3.24
CA LYS A 73 -23.64 9.13 -4.03
C LYS A 73 -24.89 9.20 -3.15
N GLU A 74 -25.03 8.28 -2.22
CA GLU A 74 -26.14 8.26 -1.27
C GLU A 74 -26.15 9.48 -0.33
N MET A 75 -24.97 10.00 0.00
CA MET A 75 -24.80 11.14 0.91
C MET A 75 -24.60 12.48 0.19
N GLU A 76 -24.70 12.53 -1.12
CA GLU A 76 -24.36 13.69 -1.94
C GLU A 76 -25.02 15.00 -1.48
N ALA A 77 -26.30 14.94 -1.09
CA ALA A 77 -27.05 16.09 -0.61
C ALA A 77 -26.55 16.66 0.73
N HIS A 78 -25.77 15.86 1.49
CA HIS A 78 -25.24 16.21 2.80
C HIS A 78 -23.75 16.48 2.80
N ILE A 79 -23.09 16.39 1.65
CA ILE A 79 -21.65 16.65 1.49
C ILE A 79 -21.47 18.06 0.94
N ASN A 80 -20.50 18.81 1.52
CA ASN A 80 -20.10 20.11 0.96
C ASN A 80 -19.76 19.96 -0.53
N PRO A 81 -20.21 20.85 -1.43
CA PRO A 81 -19.96 20.72 -2.87
C PRO A 81 -18.49 20.60 -3.27
N ASN A 82 -17.58 21.33 -2.59
CA ASN A 82 -16.16 21.24 -2.86
C ASN A 82 -15.59 19.88 -2.43
N ALA A 83 -15.99 19.38 -1.26
CA ALA A 83 -15.63 18.06 -0.78
C ALA A 83 -16.17 16.96 -1.70
N ASN A 84 -17.41 17.10 -2.18
CA ASN A 84 -18.00 16.15 -3.10
C ASN A 84 -17.22 16.06 -4.42
N LYS A 85 -16.83 17.20 -5.00
CA LYS A 85 -15.97 17.23 -6.18
C LYS A 85 -14.65 16.53 -5.96
N THR A 86 -13.98 16.81 -4.83
CA THR A 86 -12.73 16.17 -4.44
C THR A 86 -12.90 14.65 -4.33
N LEU A 87 -13.97 14.18 -3.71
CA LEU A 87 -14.27 12.75 -3.56
C LEU A 87 -14.51 12.07 -4.91
N ILE A 88 -15.27 12.69 -5.81
CA ILE A 88 -15.51 12.15 -7.15
C ILE A 88 -14.18 11.94 -7.87
N GLU A 89 -13.35 12.97 -7.94
CA GLU A 89 -12.07 12.93 -8.64
C GLU A 89 -11.11 11.90 -8.02
N ALA A 90 -11.02 11.87 -6.68
CA ALA A 90 -10.14 10.97 -5.96
C ALA A 90 -10.55 9.50 -6.13
N LEU A 91 -11.83 9.19 -6.01
CA LEU A 91 -12.33 7.82 -6.13
C LEU A 91 -12.26 7.31 -7.57
N ASP A 92 -12.49 8.17 -8.57
CA ASP A 92 -12.32 7.80 -9.98
C ASP A 92 -10.85 7.52 -10.31
N LYS A 93 -9.95 8.34 -9.80
CA LYS A 93 -8.50 8.13 -9.95
C LYS A 93 -8.05 6.83 -9.28
N ALA A 94 -8.55 6.56 -8.08
CA ALA A 94 -8.26 5.33 -7.34
C ALA A 94 -8.72 4.09 -8.09
N GLU A 95 -9.90 4.12 -8.68
CA GLU A 95 -10.42 2.99 -9.46
C GLU A 95 -9.58 2.72 -10.71
N LYS A 96 -9.16 3.76 -11.43
CA LYS A 96 -8.25 3.62 -12.58
C LYS A 96 -6.90 3.03 -12.18
N LEU A 97 -6.34 3.51 -11.08
CA LEU A 97 -5.07 3.00 -10.57
C LEU A 97 -5.20 1.52 -10.16
N TYR A 98 -6.30 1.17 -9.51
CA TYR A 98 -6.57 -0.23 -9.16
C TYR A 98 -6.63 -1.12 -10.40
N GLN A 99 -7.22 -0.66 -11.50
CA GLN A 99 -7.31 -1.44 -12.74
C GLN A 99 -5.93 -1.83 -13.29
N SER A 100 -4.90 -1.02 -13.03
CA SER A 100 -3.54 -1.29 -13.50
C SER A 100 -2.68 -2.09 -12.53
N ILE A 101 -2.86 -1.93 -11.22
CA ILE A 101 -1.98 -2.53 -10.20
C ILE A 101 -2.72 -3.26 -9.07
N GLY A 102 -4.04 -3.29 -9.08
CA GLY A 102 -4.82 -3.90 -8.00
C GLY A 102 -4.57 -5.40 -7.88
N GLY A 103 -4.37 -5.87 -6.64
CA GLY A 103 -4.03 -7.25 -6.38
C GLY A 103 -2.65 -7.68 -6.88
N CYS A 104 -1.77 -6.72 -7.15
CA CYS A 104 -0.43 -6.98 -7.70
C CYS A 104 0.67 -6.44 -6.80
N VAL A 105 1.81 -7.12 -6.81
CA VAL A 105 3.09 -6.54 -6.40
C VAL A 105 3.54 -5.63 -7.53
N PHE A 106 3.65 -4.33 -7.26
CA PHE A 106 3.85 -3.31 -8.30
C PHE A 106 5.17 -2.56 -8.20
N ALA A 107 5.86 -2.68 -7.05
CA ALA A 107 7.14 -2.02 -6.83
C ALA A 107 7.98 -2.80 -5.83
N ARG A 108 9.27 -2.53 -5.83
CA ARG A 108 10.22 -3.08 -4.87
C ARG A 108 11.20 -2.02 -4.41
N GLY A 109 11.79 -2.23 -3.24
CA GLY A 109 12.82 -1.39 -2.66
C GLY A 109 13.69 -2.17 -1.69
N LYS A 110 14.54 -1.47 -0.96
CA LYS A 110 15.39 -2.06 0.07
C LYS A 110 15.33 -1.25 1.35
N VAL A 111 15.35 -1.95 2.48
CA VAL A 111 15.57 -1.31 3.78
C VAL A 111 16.95 -0.67 3.76
N CYS A 112 17.00 0.65 3.96
CA CYS A 112 18.26 1.43 3.87
C CYS A 112 18.68 2.10 5.18
N GLY A 113 17.98 1.81 6.28
CA GLY A 113 18.32 2.34 7.60
C GLY A 113 17.72 1.50 8.71
N GLU A 114 18.02 1.86 9.94
CA GLU A 114 17.55 1.15 11.12
C GLU A 114 16.05 1.35 11.33
N ILE A 115 15.41 0.39 12.01
CA ILE A 115 14.00 0.45 12.35
C ILE A 115 13.73 1.67 13.24
N ILE A 116 12.69 2.41 12.87
CA ILE A 116 12.19 3.56 13.61
C ILE A 116 11.01 3.09 14.45
N VAL A 117 11.07 3.36 15.75
CA VAL A 117 9.96 3.06 16.67
C VAL A 117 9.18 4.35 16.90
N ASP A 118 7.91 4.35 16.51
CA ASP A 118 7.01 5.48 16.70
C ASP A 118 5.91 5.09 17.69
N ASN A 119 6.09 5.47 18.94
CA ASN A 119 5.14 5.20 20.04
C ASN A 119 4.12 6.32 20.21
N VAL A 120 4.19 7.40 19.42
CA VAL A 120 3.26 8.51 19.53
C VAL A 120 1.93 8.11 18.91
N ALA A 121 0.86 8.17 19.71
CA ALA A 121 -0.49 8.02 19.20
C ALA A 121 -0.74 9.13 18.17
N ARG A 122 -0.96 8.75 16.91
CA ARG A 122 -1.24 9.71 15.85
C ARG A 122 -2.68 10.19 16.00
N ASN A 123 -2.84 11.46 16.34
CA ASN A 123 -4.13 12.13 16.49
C ASN A 123 -4.63 12.73 15.17
N ASP A 124 -4.34 12.08 14.05
CA ASP A 124 -4.73 12.53 12.72
C ASP A 124 -6.06 11.94 12.22
N GLY A 125 -6.75 11.19 13.08
CA GLY A 125 -8.00 10.50 12.71
C GLY A 125 -7.79 9.22 11.92
N LEU A 126 -6.56 8.89 11.56
CA LEU A 126 -6.21 7.66 10.88
C LEU A 126 -5.79 6.60 11.89
N HIS A 127 -6.29 5.39 11.73
CA HIS A 127 -5.96 4.28 12.61
C HIS A 127 -4.66 3.58 12.17
N TRP A 128 -3.55 4.30 12.24
CA TRP A 128 -2.22 3.70 12.05
C TRP A 128 -1.92 2.80 13.23
N ARG A 129 -1.82 1.51 12.97
CA ARG A 129 -1.63 0.50 14.00
C ARG A 129 -0.19 0.04 14.14
N SER A 130 0.65 0.38 13.18
CA SER A 130 2.05 0.01 13.23
C SER A 130 2.84 0.96 14.12
N VAL A 131 3.74 0.39 14.89
CA VAL A 131 4.70 1.11 15.72
C VAL A 131 6.08 1.12 15.06
N TYR A 132 6.35 0.15 14.18
CA TYR A 132 7.65 -0.05 13.55
C TYR A 132 7.63 0.38 12.10
N TYR A 133 8.62 1.21 11.75
CA TYR A 133 8.82 1.73 10.40
C TYR A 133 10.28 1.51 9.97
N ALA A 134 10.50 1.37 8.68
CA ALA A 134 11.84 1.34 8.11
C ALA A 134 11.96 2.39 7.01
N PRO A 135 13.12 3.04 6.88
CA PRO A 135 13.44 3.78 5.68
C PRO A 135 13.67 2.79 4.54
N ILE A 136 12.96 2.99 3.44
CA ILE A 136 13.05 2.13 2.25
C ILE A 136 13.47 3.01 1.08
N GLY A 137 14.57 2.63 0.46
CA GLY A 137 15.14 3.33 -0.68
C GLY A 137 15.24 2.44 -1.91
N ASP A 138 15.83 2.96 -2.96
CA ASP A 138 16.00 2.28 -4.25
C ASP A 138 14.68 1.71 -4.79
N ILE A 139 13.59 2.46 -4.60
CA ILE A 139 12.28 2.02 -5.04
C ILE A 139 12.20 2.06 -6.56
N SER A 140 11.81 0.95 -7.16
CA SER A 140 11.57 0.81 -8.59
C SER A 140 10.27 0.09 -8.86
N VAL A 141 9.59 0.51 -9.92
CA VAL A 141 8.34 -0.10 -10.38
C VAL A 141 8.64 -1.44 -11.04
N ILE A 142 7.79 -2.43 -10.79
CA ILE A 142 7.87 -3.75 -11.45
C ILE A 142 6.92 -3.76 -12.64
N GLU A 143 7.46 -3.97 -13.84
CA GLU A 143 6.69 -3.99 -15.08
C GLU A 143 6.82 -5.34 -15.80
N PRO A 144 5.71 -5.98 -16.16
CA PRO A 144 4.36 -5.71 -15.66
C PRO A 144 4.22 -6.07 -14.18
N PRO A 145 3.24 -5.50 -13.45
CA PRO A 145 3.02 -5.86 -12.04
C PRO A 145 2.75 -7.36 -11.88
N ILE A 146 3.17 -7.92 -10.76
CA ILE A 146 3.01 -9.36 -10.49
C ILE A 146 1.68 -9.59 -9.79
N ASN A 147 0.71 -10.18 -10.49
CA ASN A 147 -0.59 -10.47 -9.90
C ASN A 147 -0.48 -11.58 -8.85
N ILE A 148 -1.30 -11.48 -7.80
CA ILE A 148 -1.36 -12.49 -6.75
C ILE A 148 -1.60 -13.91 -7.29
N SER A 149 -2.31 -14.06 -8.41
CA SER A 149 -2.53 -15.35 -9.07
C SER A 149 -1.24 -16.02 -9.54
N GLU A 150 -0.18 -15.25 -9.79
CA GLU A 150 1.11 -15.76 -10.24
C GLU A 150 1.95 -16.35 -9.11
N PHE A 151 1.70 -15.94 -7.85
CA PHE A 151 2.55 -16.35 -6.71
C PHE A 151 1.78 -16.98 -5.54
N ARG A 152 0.46 -17.00 -5.55
CA ARG A 152 -0.34 -17.51 -4.42
C ARG A 152 -0.09 -18.97 -4.06
N ASP A 153 0.46 -19.75 -4.96
CA ASP A 153 0.76 -21.17 -4.73
C ASP A 153 2.01 -21.37 -3.87
N PHE A 154 2.88 -20.40 -3.79
CA PHE A 154 4.12 -20.47 -2.99
C PHE A 154 4.27 -19.36 -1.94
N ILE A 155 3.46 -18.32 -2.00
CA ILE A 155 3.41 -17.25 -0.99
C ILE A 155 1.97 -17.06 -0.54
N LYS A 156 1.74 -17.18 0.75
CA LYS A 156 0.45 -16.90 1.35
C LYS A 156 0.45 -15.52 1.96
N ILE A 157 -0.35 -14.61 1.40
CA ILE A 157 -0.49 -13.25 1.94
C ILE A 157 -1.22 -13.27 3.26
N SER A 158 -0.68 -12.54 4.25
CA SER A 158 -1.32 -12.37 5.55
C SER A 158 -2.70 -11.72 5.40
N ARG A 159 -3.70 -12.31 6.04
CA ARG A 159 -5.08 -11.77 6.05
C ARG A 159 -5.30 -10.71 7.12
N THR A 160 -4.50 -10.75 8.17
CA THR A 160 -4.71 -9.94 9.38
C THR A 160 -3.69 -8.83 9.55
N GLY A 161 -2.61 -8.84 8.76
CA GLY A 161 -1.55 -7.86 8.85
C GLY A 161 -1.19 -7.28 7.49
N ALA A 162 -0.56 -6.11 7.53
CA ALA A 162 -0.08 -5.45 6.32
C ALA A 162 1.20 -6.09 5.78
N ILE A 163 1.84 -6.98 6.54
CA ILE A 163 3.17 -7.51 6.23
C ILE A 163 3.11 -9.03 6.09
N THR A 164 3.73 -9.53 5.02
CA THR A 164 4.00 -10.95 4.81
C THR A 164 5.50 -11.15 4.69
N LYS A 165 6.09 -11.85 5.63
CA LYS A 165 7.53 -12.17 5.61
C LYS A 165 7.82 -13.27 4.61
N LEU A 166 8.94 -13.16 3.89
CA LEU A 166 9.38 -14.10 2.87
C LEU A 166 10.72 -14.72 3.25
N ASP A 167 10.88 -16.02 3.01
CA ASP A 167 12.19 -16.65 3.03
C ASP A 167 12.95 -16.42 1.72
N GLU A 168 14.22 -16.83 1.66
CA GLU A 168 15.06 -16.64 0.48
C GLU A 168 14.51 -17.32 -0.76
N ARG A 169 13.90 -18.49 -0.60
CA ARG A 169 13.29 -19.23 -1.72
C ARG A 169 12.10 -18.49 -2.30
N GLN A 170 11.22 -18.00 -1.43
CA GLN A 170 10.05 -17.22 -1.84
C GLN A 170 10.46 -15.92 -2.53
N GLU A 171 11.46 -15.22 -1.99
CA GLU A 171 12.01 -14.01 -2.61
C GLU A 171 12.54 -14.29 -4.02
N LYS A 172 13.38 -15.31 -4.17
CA LYS A 172 13.92 -15.71 -5.48
C LYS A 172 12.84 -16.10 -6.47
N MET A 173 11.84 -16.84 -6.04
CA MET A 173 10.72 -17.23 -6.88
C MET A 173 9.93 -16.01 -7.35
N LEU A 174 9.65 -15.06 -6.45
CA LEU A 174 8.93 -13.83 -6.78
C LEU A 174 9.70 -12.99 -7.81
N LEU A 175 11.00 -12.77 -7.58
CA LEU A 175 11.87 -12.03 -8.51
C LEU A 175 11.95 -12.72 -9.88
N SER A 176 12.02 -14.05 -9.92
CA SER A 176 12.13 -14.82 -11.15
C SER A 176 10.92 -14.65 -12.08
N LEU A 177 9.75 -14.33 -11.54
CA LEU A 177 8.54 -14.10 -12.34
C LEU A 177 8.69 -12.91 -13.31
N ARG A 178 9.65 -12.04 -13.08
CA ARG A 178 9.96 -10.88 -13.95
C ARG A 178 11.41 -10.83 -14.40
N GLY A 179 12.16 -11.92 -14.21
CA GLY A 179 13.57 -11.97 -14.61
C GLY A 179 14.47 -11.02 -13.82
N LEU A 180 14.12 -10.75 -12.58
CA LEU A 180 14.84 -9.83 -11.70
C LEU A 180 15.89 -10.53 -10.83
#